data_e1d08291c321409acc760b4afa200c20
#
_entry.id   e1d08291c321409acc760b4afa200c20
#
_cell.length_a   1.000
_cell.length_b   1.000
_cell.length_c   1.000
_cell.angle_alpha   90.00
_cell.angle_beta   90.00
_cell.angle_gamma   90.00
#
_symmetry.space_group_name_H-M   'P 1'
#
loop_
_entity.id
_entity.type
_entity.pdbx_description
1 polymer ?
#
loop_
_entity_poly.entity_id
_entity_poly.type
_entity_poly.pdbx_seq_one_letter_code
_entity_poly.pdbx_strand_id
1 'polypeptide(L)'
;MTSIADWARGEWPLRADLLRSEADSYITFVKDPETWGLPTRCPPWTVLDVTRHLAATFHRYVELLRRSRTGDSRAPFKPEDLAEENLRAVREFSGDPIQFVCEEVARFISLVDDPAEPMINPRGTIPAGLQVCFGIDEFAIHHDDVAAARGSSYRPSDEVVGVLRETWKALTGGETPPSGADHWAWILEQSGR
;
A
#
# COMPACT_ATOMS: atom_id res chain seq x y z
N MET A 1 -10.42 -20.71 13.40
CA MET A 1 -9.68 -19.56 12.85
C MET A 1 -9.97 -19.51 11.35
N THR A 2 -10.47 -18.40 10.86
CA THR A 2 -10.66 -18.18 9.41
C THR A 2 -9.30 -18.23 8.71
N SER A 3 -9.18 -18.94 7.59
CA SER A 3 -7.92 -18.93 6.84
C SER A 3 -7.65 -17.56 6.24
N ILE A 4 -6.38 -17.23 5.96
CA ILE A 4 -6.02 -15.97 5.34
C ILE A 4 -6.65 -15.83 3.94
N ALA A 5 -6.87 -16.95 3.24
CA ALA A 5 -7.54 -16.97 1.94
C ALA A 5 -9.04 -16.65 2.07
N ASP A 6 -9.71 -17.20 3.08
CA ASP A 6 -11.13 -16.92 3.35
C ASP A 6 -11.30 -15.46 3.81
N TRP A 7 -10.36 -14.96 4.62
CA TRP A 7 -10.33 -13.56 5.01
C TRP A 7 -10.12 -12.64 3.79
N ALA A 8 -9.23 -13.01 2.86
CA ALA A 8 -9.00 -12.26 1.63
C ALA A 8 -10.23 -12.17 0.72
N ARG A 9 -11.06 -13.22 0.68
CA ARG A 9 -12.34 -13.23 -0.07
C ARG A 9 -13.42 -12.40 0.61
N GLY A 10 -13.42 -12.36 1.95
CA GLY A 10 -14.43 -11.64 2.72
C GLY A 10 -14.38 -10.14 2.40
N GLU A 11 -15.56 -9.51 2.24
CA GLU A 11 -15.70 -8.07 2.02
C GLU A 11 -14.90 -7.54 0.81
N TRP A 12 -14.65 -8.39 -0.21
CA TRP A 12 -13.84 -8.04 -1.37
C TRP A 12 -14.27 -6.73 -2.07
N PRO A 13 -15.57 -6.52 -2.38
CA PRO A 13 -15.99 -5.26 -3.00
C PRO A 13 -15.65 -4.04 -2.14
N LEU A 14 -15.86 -4.13 -0.82
CA LEU A 14 -15.53 -3.06 0.11
C LEU A 14 -14.03 -2.74 0.08
N ARG A 15 -13.14 -3.74 0.12
CA ARG A 15 -11.69 -3.51 0.11
C ARG A 15 -11.21 -2.88 -1.19
N ALA A 16 -11.74 -3.29 -2.33
CA ALA A 16 -11.44 -2.67 -3.60
C ALA A 16 -11.89 -1.20 -3.64
N ASP A 17 -13.06 -0.89 -3.08
CA ASP A 17 -13.58 0.47 -3.00
C ASP A 17 -12.78 1.32 -2.01
N LEU A 18 -12.36 0.77 -0.87
CA LEU A 18 -11.49 1.46 0.08
C LEU A 18 -10.13 1.79 -0.56
N LEU A 19 -9.54 0.88 -1.33
CA LEU A 19 -8.29 1.16 -2.05
C LEU A 19 -8.46 2.30 -3.04
N ARG A 20 -9.56 2.33 -3.82
CA ARG A 20 -9.85 3.46 -4.72
C ARG A 20 -9.99 4.77 -3.96
N SER A 21 -10.77 4.75 -2.87
CA SER A 21 -11.03 5.93 -2.05
C SER A 21 -9.75 6.50 -1.44
N GLU A 22 -8.86 5.64 -0.92
CA GLU A 22 -7.58 6.08 -0.37
C GLU A 22 -6.66 6.67 -1.44
N ALA A 23 -6.61 6.04 -2.62
CA ALA A 23 -5.85 6.55 -3.76
C ALA A 23 -6.37 7.92 -4.22
N ASP A 24 -7.68 8.08 -4.39
CA ASP A 24 -8.31 9.34 -4.80
C ASP A 24 -8.08 10.45 -3.77
N SER A 25 -8.18 10.12 -2.48
CA SER A 25 -7.92 11.03 -1.37
C SER A 25 -6.47 11.51 -1.39
N TYR A 26 -5.51 10.58 -1.50
CA TYR A 26 -4.09 10.88 -1.61
C TYR A 26 -3.79 11.78 -2.82
N ILE A 27 -4.26 11.39 -4.01
CA ILE A 27 -4.05 12.15 -5.26
C ILE A 27 -4.61 13.57 -5.15
N THR A 28 -5.81 13.71 -4.59
CA THR A 28 -6.42 15.04 -4.37
C THR A 28 -5.54 15.90 -3.46
N PHE A 29 -4.88 15.29 -2.48
CA PHE A 29 -4.03 15.99 -1.54
C PHE A 29 -2.70 16.43 -2.16
N VAL A 30 -2.08 15.61 -3.03
CA VAL A 30 -0.74 15.88 -3.62
C VAL A 30 -0.77 16.52 -5.01
N LYS A 31 -1.96 16.82 -5.56
CA LYS A 31 -2.11 17.36 -6.93
C LYS A 31 -1.45 18.72 -7.18
N ASP A 32 -1.15 19.47 -6.10
CA ASP A 32 -0.52 20.79 -6.19
C ASP A 32 1.02 20.64 -6.31
N PRO A 33 1.60 20.95 -7.49
CA PRO A 33 3.03 20.78 -7.72
C PRO A 33 3.92 21.65 -6.80
N GLU A 34 3.41 22.73 -6.23
CA GLU A 34 4.16 23.59 -5.30
C GLU A 34 4.55 22.82 -4.03
N THR A 35 3.83 21.76 -3.69
CA THR A 35 4.12 20.94 -2.51
C THR A 35 5.11 19.81 -2.77
N TRP A 36 5.42 19.50 -4.02
CA TRP A 36 6.18 18.30 -4.40
C TRP A 36 7.62 18.27 -3.86
N GLY A 37 8.23 19.44 -3.64
CA GLY A 37 9.57 19.54 -3.06
C GLY A 37 9.61 19.48 -1.53
N LEU A 38 8.48 19.42 -0.83
CA LEU A 38 8.46 19.40 0.62
C LEU A 38 9.02 18.07 1.15
N PRO A 39 9.87 18.08 2.19
CA PRO A 39 10.35 16.88 2.84
C PRO A 39 9.21 16.20 3.63
N THR A 40 9.15 14.86 3.57
CA THR A 40 8.14 14.07 4.28
C THR A 40 8.69 13.45 5.57
N ARG A 41 7.83 12.74 6.33
CA ARG A 41 8.25 11.89 7.45
C ARG A 41 9.03 10.64 7.02
N CYS A 42 9.15 10.40 5.72
CA CYS A 42 9.86 9.25 5.13
C CYS A 42 11.21 9.69 4.50
N PRO A 43 12.21 10.16 5.27
CA PRO A 43 13.48 10.63 4.71
C PRO A 43 14.21 9.52 3.94
N PRO A 44 14.88 9.84 2.82
CA PRO A 44 15.13 11.19 2.29
C PRO A 44 14.05 11.71 1.32
N TRP A 45 12.85 11.15 1.29
CA TRP A 45 11.83 11.39 0.27
C TRP A 45 11.07 12.70 0.45
N THR A 46 10.86 13.38 -0.67
CA THR A 46 9.93 14.49 -0.83
C THR A 46 8.52 13.97 -1.12
N VAL A 47 7.51 14.84 -1.14
CA VAL A 47 6.14 14.50 -1.57
C VAL A 47 6.13 13.86 -2.96
N LEU A 48 6.94 14.40 -3.90
CA LEU A 48 7.08 13.83 -5.24
C LEU A 48 7.67 12.42 -5.21
N ASP A 49 8.68 12.19 -4.37
CA ASP A 49 9.33 10.88 -4.27
C ASP A 49 8.38 9.83 -3.66
N VAL A 50 7.57 10.20 -2.66
CA VAL A 50 6.52 9.32 -2.13
C VAL A 50 5.48 8.99 -3.21
N THR A 51 5.09 9.97 -4.03
CA THR A 51 4.14 9.72 -5.14
C THR A 51 4.74 8.79 -6.20
N ARG A 52 6.04 8.95 -6.54
CA ARG A 52 6.77 8.02 -7.43
C ARG A 52 6.89 6.62 -6.84
N HIS A 53 7.12 6.53 -5.52
CA HIS A 53 7.14 5.26 -4.82
C HIS A 53 5.81 4.52 -4.94
N LEU A 54 4.68 5.19 -4.69
CA LEU A 54 3.35 4.59 -4.84
C LEU A 54 3.10 4.14 -6.29
N ALA A 55 3.45 4.97 -7.28
CA ALA A 55 3.35 4.62 -8.69
C ALA A 55 4.12 3.33 -9.02
N ALA A 56 5.39 3.25 -8.62
CA ALA A 56 6.25 2.08 -8.84
C ALA A 56 5.76 0.85 -8.07
N THR A 57 5.22 1.02 -6.87
CA THR A 57 4.68 -0.05 -6.03
C THR A 57 3.47 -0.69 -6.69
N PHE A 58 2.50 0.10 -7.17
CA PHE A 58 1.32 -0.46 -7.85
C PHE A 58 1.65 -1.07 -9.21
N HIS A 59 2.59 -0.51 -9.96
CA HIS A 59 3.12 -1.15 -11.16
C HIS A 59 3.71 -2.54 -10.84
N ARG A 60 4.50 -2.63 -9.79
CA ARG A 60 5.05 -3.89 -9.29
C ARG A 60 3.95 -4.88 -8.93
N TYR A 61 2.87 -4.47 -8.27
CA TYR A 61 1.75 -5.34 -7.93
C TYR A 61 1.09 -5.93 -9.19
N VAL A 62 0.84 -5.10 -10.20
CA VAL A 62 0.32 -5.56 -11.51
C VAL A 62 1.24 -6.62 -12.13
N GLU A 63 2.54 -6.36 -12.18
CA GLU A 63 3.49 -7.28 -12.79
C GLU A 63 3.65 -8.59 -11.98
N LEU A 64 3.65 -8.53 -10.67
CA LEU A 64 3.75 -9.72 -9.81
C LEU A 64 2.50 -10.61 -9.93
N LEU A 65 1.30 -10.02 -10.01
CA LEU A 65 0.07 -10.78 -10.24
C LEU A 65 0.09 -11.48 -11.62
N ARG A 66 0.50 -10.77 -12.67
CA ARG A 66 0.65 -11.35 -14.02
C ARG A 66 1.66 -12.50 -14.04
N ARG A 67 2.82 -12.32 -13.41
CA ARG A 67 3.83 -13.37 -13.29
C ARG A 67 3.31 -14.59 -12.54
N SER A 68 2.58 -14.39 -11.45
CA SER A 68 1.97 -15.48 -10.69
C SER A 68 1.05 -16.34 -11.57
N ARG A 69 0.26 -15.71 -12.42
CA ARG A 69 -0.66 -16.40 -13.35
C ARG A 69 0.07 -17.21 -14.45
N THR A 70 1.33 -16.89 -14.74
CA THR A 70 2.15 -17.71 -15.67
C THR A 70 2.88 -18.85 -14.96
N GLY A 71 2.66 -19.05 -13.67
CA GLY A 71 3.30 -20.09 -12.87
C GLY A 71 4.71 -19.71 -12.39
N ASP A 72 5.15 -18.47 -12.60
CA ASP A 72 6.39 -17.99 -11.98
C ASP A 72 6.15 -17.79 -10.48
N SER A 73 6.94 -18.47 -9.65
CA SER A 73 6.85 -18.37 -8.19
C SER A 73 8.07 -17.71 -7.55
N ARG A 74 9.00 -17.21 -8.35
CA ARG A 74 10.24 -16.60 -7.84
C ARG A 74 9.94 -15.24 -7.23
N ALA A 75 10.36 -15.03 -5.99
CA ALA A 75 10.31 -13.71 -5.37
C ALA A 75 11.02 -12.66 -6.26
N PRO A 76 10.50 -11.43 -6.35
CA PRO A 76 11.10 -10.38 -7.19
C PRO A 76 12.48 -9.96 -6.66
N PHE A 77 12.66 -9.98 -5.36
CA PHE A 77 13.88 -9.68 -4.61
C PHE A 77 13.72 -10.25 -3.19
N LYS A 78 14.76 -10.21 -2.38
CA LYS A 78 14.67 -10.64 -0.99
C LYS A 78 14.00 -9.58 -0.11
N PRO A 79 13.28 -9.96 0.96
CA PRO A 79 12.64 -9.01 1.86
C PRO A 79 13.57 -7.92 2.42
N GLU A 80 14.83 -8.29 2.71
CA GLU A 80 15.85 -7.37 3.20
C GLU A 80 16.28 -6.29 2.20
N ASP A 81 16.09 -6.54 0.90
CA ASP A 81 16.45 -5.61 -0.18
C ASP A 81 15.34 -4.60 -0.49
N LEU A 82 14.17 -4.71 0.16
CA LEU A 82 12.97 -3.91 -0.17
C LEU A 82 13.23 -2.40 -0.14
N ALA A 83 13.97 -1.92 0.86
CA ALA A 83 14.25 -0.49 0.99
C ALA A 83 15.12 0.02 -0.17
N GLU A 84 16.14 -0.75 -0.57
CA GLU A 84 17.01 -0.41 -1.70
C GLU A 84 16.25 -0.45 -3.03
N GLU A 85 15.41 -1.46 -3.22
CA GLU A 85 14.56 -1.60 -4.40
C GLU A 85 13.57 -0.45 -4.53
N ASN A 86 12.98 0.02 -3.43
CA ASN A 86 12.11 1.18 -3.42
C ASN A 86 12.87 2.46 -3.76
N LEU A 87 14.05 2.68 -3.17
CA LEU A 87 14.92 3.82 -3.51
C LEU A 87 15.32 3.80 -5.00
N ARG A 88 15.64 2.65 -5.55
CA ARG A 88 15.97 2.49 -6.97
C ARG A 88 14.76 2.83 -7.84
N ALA A 89 13.60 2.28 -7.53
CA ALA A 89 12.37 2.50 -8.29
C ALA A 89 11.97 3.98 -8.33
N VAL A 90 12.13 4.71 -7.22
CA VAL A 90 11.87 6.16 -7.16
C VAL A 90 12.86 6.94 -8.05
N ARG A 91 14.16 6.59 -8.02
CA ARG A 91 15.18 7.25 -8.84
C ARG A 91 15.03 7.00 -10.33
N GLU A 92 14.61 5.79 -10.71
CA GLU A 92 14.46 5.37 -12.10
C GLU A 92 13.09 5.74 -12.68
N PHE A 93 12.16 6.19 -11.84
CA PHE A 93 10.80 6.54 -12.25
C PHE A 93 10.81 7.69 -13.26
N SER A 94 10.07 7.51 -14.36
CA SER A 94 9.88 8.53 -15.40
C SER A 94 8.40 8.69 -15.76
N GLY A 95 7.98 9.90 -16.07
CA GLY A 95 6.60 10.22 -16.42
C GLY A 95 5.86 10.97 -15.31
N ASP A 96 4.55 11.15 -15.50
CA ASP A 96 3.66 11.76 -14.51
C ASP A 96 3.28 10.72 -13.44
N PRO A 97 3.76 10.86 -12.19
CA PRO A 97 3.49 9.86 -11.16
C PRO A 97 2.02 9.83 -10.73
N ILE A 98 1.29 10.94 -10.81
CA ILE A 98 -0.15 10.99 -10.46
C ILE A 98 -0.95 10.18 -11.47
N GLN A 99 -0.75 10.46 -12.77
CA GLN A 99 -1.42 9.70 -13.82
C GLN A 99 -1.09 8.21 -13.68
N PHE A 100 0.16 7.87 -13.45
CA PHE A 100 0.62 6.50 -13.34
C PHE A 100 0.01 5.76 -12.13
N VAL A 101 -0.10 6.42 -10.97
CA VAL A 101 -0.80 5.87 -9.80
C VAL A 101 -2.25 5.56 -10.13
N CYS A 102 -2.99 6.51 -10.74
CA CYS A 102 -4.39 6.30 -11.11
C CYS A 102 -4.56 5.07 -12.02
N GLU A 103 -3.71 4.97 -13.05
CA GLU A 103 -3.78 3.88 -14.03
C GLU A 103 -3.43 2.53 -13.40
N GLU A 104 -2.37 2.44 -12.61
CA GLU A 104 -1.91 1.17 -12.05
C GLU A 104 -2.80 0.68 -10.89
N VAL A 105 -3.36 1.57 -10.07
CA VAL A 105 -4.35 1.19 -9.05
C VAL A 105 -5.60 0.62 -9.72
N ALA A 106 -6.15 1.32 -10.72
CA ALA A 106 -7.32 0.84 -11.46
C ALA A 106 -7.05 -0.50 -12.15
N ARG A 107 -5.86 -0.64 -12.77
CA ARG A 107 -5.41 -1.87 -13.42
C ARG A 107 -5.26 -3.01 -12.43
N PHE A 108 -4.62 -2.79 -11.28
CA PHE A 108 -4.43 -3.81 -10.27
C PHE A 108 -5.77 -4.34 -9.76
N ILE A 109 -6.69 -3.44 -9.35
CA ILE A 109 -8.02 -3.84 -8.89
C ILE A 109 -8.79 -4.62 -9.96
N SER A 110 -8.71 -4.18 -11.22
CA SER A 110 -9.40 -4.85 -12.34
C SER A 110 -8.84 -6.23 -12.68
N LEU A 111 -7.58 -6.49 -12.33
CA LEU A 111 -6.93 -7.78 -12.56
C LEU A 111 -7.26 -8.81 -11.48
N VAL A 112 -7.65 -8.39 -10.29
CA VAL A 112 -7.97 -9.34 -9.19
C VAL A 112 -9.37 -9.92 -9.42
N ASP A 113 -9.44 -11.07 -10.08
CA ASP A 113 -10.70 -11.79 -10.35
C ASP A 113 -11.14 -12.65 -9.14
N ASP A 114 -10.20 -13.35 -8.50
CA ASP A 114 -10.39 -14.05 -7.23
C ASP A 114 -9.44 -13.49 -6.19
N PRO A 115 -9.92 -12.80 -5.14
CA PRO A 115 -9.05 -12.27 -4.08
C PRO A 115 -8.26 -13.34 -3.31
N ALA A 116 -8.59 -14.63 -3.45
CA ALA A 116 -7.80 -15.71 -2.89
C ALA A 116 -6.77 -16.29 -3.86
N GLU A 117 -6.71 -15.81 -5.12
CA GLU A 117 -5.68 -16.28 -6.05
C GLU A 117 -4.27 -16.00 -5.50
N PRO A 118 -3.32 -16.95 -5.68
CA PRO A 118 -1.97 -16.77 -5.19
C PRO A 118 -1.23 -15.69 -5.98
N MET A 119 -0.59 -14.78 -5.26
CA MET A 119 0.22 -13.71 -5.83
C MET A 119 1.62 -13.73 -5.22
N ILE A 120 2.64 -13.59 -6.05
CA ILE A 120 4.04 -13.48 -5.61
C ILE A 120 4.22 -12.18 -4.82
N ASN A 121 4.96 -12.28 -3.72
CA ASN A 121 5.36 -11.16 -2.88
C ASN A 121 6.81 -11.40 -2.43
N PRO A 122 7.61 -10.38 -2.08
CA PRO A 122 8.96 -10.59 -1.56
C PRO A 122 9.04 -11.54 -0.36
N ARG A 123 7.98 -11.62 0.45
CA ARG A 123 7.87 -12.51 1.62
C ARG A 123 7.31 -13.89 1.31
N GLY A 124 7.10 -14.22 0.03
CA GLY A 124 6.54 -15.49 -0.42
C GLY A 124 5.25 -15.32 -1.23
N THR A 125 4.39 -16.34 -1.22
CA THR A 125 3.10 -16.29 -1.94
C THR A 125 1.99 -15.92 -0.96
N ILE A 126 1.20 -14.92 -1.30
CA ILE A 126 0.07 -14.43 -0.52
C ILE A 126 -1.19 -14.36 -1.38
N PRO A 127 -2.41 -14.31 -0.80
CA PRO A 127 -3.63 -14.03 -1.55
C PRO A 127 -3.60 -12.62 -2.16
N ALA A 128 -4.07 -12.45 -3.40
CA ALA A 128 -4.15 -11.15 -4.08
C ALA A 128 -4.99 -10.14 -3.29
N GLY A 129 -6.06 -10.56 -2.61
CA GLY A 129 -6.87 -9.69 -1.74
C GLY A 129 -6.10 -9.17 -0.51
N LEU A 130 -5.10 -9.90 -0.01
CA LEU A 130 -4.20 -9.39 1.02
C LEU A 130 -3.27 -8.31 0.44
N GLN A 131 -2.80 -8.49 -0.81
CA GLN A 131 -2.00 -7.46 -1.48
C GLN A 131 -2.78 -6.17 -1.70
N VAL A 132 -4.10 -6.24 -1.92
CA VAL A 132 -4.98 -5.05 -1.97
C VAL A 132 -5.00 -4.34 -0.60
N CYS A 133 -5.05 -5.09 0.50
CA CYS A 133 -4.97 -4.50 1.84
C CYS A 133 -3.60 -3.83 2.10
N PHE A 134 -2.51 -4.38 1.57
CA PHE A 134 -1.21 -3.70 1.59
C PHE A 134 -1.23 -2.42 0.76
N GLY A 135 -1.96 -2.39 -0.36
CA GLY A 135 -2.16 -1.17 -1.13
C GLY A 135 -2.91 -0.08 -0.36
N ILE A 136 -3.92 -0.45 0.44
CA ILE A 136 -4.62 0.48 1.35
C ILE A 136 -3.64 1.02 2.40
N ASP A 137 -2.82 0.14 2.98
CA ASP A 137 -1.79 0.49 3.96
C ASP A 137 -0.77 1.50 3.40
N GLU A 138 -0.25 1.23 2.20
CA GLU A 138 0.68 2.13 1.49
C GLU A 138 0.09 3.54 1.33
N PHE A 139 -1.16 3.67 0.87
CA PHE A 139 -1.79 4.98 0.74
C PHE A 139 -2.03 5.65 2.08
N ALA A 140 -2.59 4.95 3.06
CA ALA A 140 -2.94 5.54 4.34
C ALA A 140 -1.70 6.06 5.08
N ILE A 141 -0.64 5.26 5.17
CA ILE A 141 0.61 5.64 5.85
C ILE A 141 1.29 6.79 5.12
N HIS A 142 1.43 6.70 3.80
CA HIS A 142 2.08 7.75 3.03
C HIS A 142 1.24 9.02 2.91
N HIS A 143 -0.09 8.95 3.05
CA HIS A 143 -0.92 10.15 3.18
C HIS A 143 -0.60 10.89 4.49
N ASP A 144 -0.40 10.16 5.61
CA ASP A 144 0.05 10.78 6.86
C ASP A 144 1.45 11.41 6.72
N ASP A 145 2.38 10.73 6.05
CA ASP A 145 3.74 11.25 5.79
C ASP A 145 3.70 12.59 5.03
N VAL A 146 2.86 12.70 3.98
CA VAL A 146 2.75 13.93 3.17
C VAL A 146 1.87 15.00 3.82
N ALA A 147 0.87 14.61 4.62
CA ALA A 147 0.08 15.56 5.41
C ALA A 147 0.95 16.30 6.42
N ALA A 148 1.84 15.57 7.09
CA ALA A 148 2.80 16.17 8.00
C ALA A 148 3.76 17.15 7.31
N ALA A 149 4.20 16.86 6.08
CA ALA A 149 5.02 17.79 5.28
C ALA A 149 4.32 19.14 5.02
N ARG A 150 3.01 19.17 5.02
CA ARG A 150 2.17 20.37 4.86
C ARG A 150 1.69 20.97 6.19
N GLY A 151 2.19 20.48 7.32
CA GLY A 151 1.76 20.93 8.66
C GLY A 151 0.31 20.56 9.00
N SER A 152 -0.25 19.56 8.33
CA SER A 152 -1.58 19.01 8.60
C SER A 152 -1.48 17.59 9.15
N SER A 153 -2.61 17.03 9.56
CA SER A 153 -2.73 15.64 9.97
C SER A 153 -3.68 14.89 9.04
N TYR A 154 -3.42 13.61 8.84
CA TYR A 154 -4.32 12.71 8.17
C TYR A 154 -4.77 11.60 9.13
N ARG A 155 -6.02 11.19 9.01
CA ARG A 155 -6.56 10.02 9.68
C ARG A 155 -7.51 9.31 8.71
N PRO A 156 -7.29 8.05 8.39
CA PRO A 156 -8.21 7.28 7.55
C PRO A 156 -9.55 7.02 8.26
N SER A 157 -10.54 6.58 7.51
CA SER A 157 -11.84 6.17 8.08
C SER A 157 -11.71 4.98 9.03
N ASP A 158 -12.70 4.78 9.89
CA ASP A 158 -12.70 3.64 10.82
C ASP A 158 -12.75 2.29 10.08
N GLU A 159 -13.36 2.23 8.89
CA GLU A 159 -13.35 1.05 8.02
C GLU A 159 -11.92 0.74 7.54
N VAL A 160 -11.20 1.75 7.08
CA VAL A 160 -9.80 1.61 6.66
C VAL A 160 -8.94 1.17 7.84
N VAL A 161 -9.06 1.82 9.00
CA VAL A 161 -8.33 1.43 10.23
C VAL A 161 -8.63 -0.03 10.60
N GLY A 162 -9.88 -0.47 10.45
CA GLY A 162 -10.30 -1.86 10.68
C GLY A 162 -9.57 -2.84 9.75
N VAL A 163 -9.51 -2.56 8.45
CA VAL A 163 -8.78 -3.38 7.46
C VAL A 163 -7.29 -3.41 7.78
N LEU A 164 -6.70 -2.26 8.07
CA LEU A 164 -5.26 -2.17 8.37
C LEU A 164 -4.88 -2.93 9.64
N ARG A 165 -5.69 -2.85 10.68
CA ARG A 165 -5.48 -3.63 11.91
C ARG A 165 -5.40 -5.14 11.63
N GLU A 166 -6.32 -5.70 10.84
CA GLU A 166 -6.27 -7.12 10.48
C GLU A 166 -5.09 -7.45 9.55
N THR A 167 -4.71 -6.51 8.68
CA THR A 167 -3.53 -6.63 7.81
C THR A 167 -2.25 -6.71 8.65
N TRP A 168 -2.05 -5.79 9.58
CA TRP A 168 -0.89 -5.78 10.48
C TRP A 168 -0.85 -7.01 11.39
N LYS A 169 -1.99 -7.44 11.91
CA LYS A 169 -2.09 -8.69 12.65
C LYS A 169 -1.62 -9.90 11.83
N ALA A 170 -1.95 -9.95 10.54
CA ALA A 170 -1.46 -11.00 9.65
C ALA A 170 0.06 -10.90 9.42
N LEU A 171 0.61 -9.68 9.32
CA LEU A 171 2.04 -9.43 9.11
C LEU A 171 2.90 -9.74 10.34
N THR A 172 2.42 -9.42 11.54
CA THR A 172 3.15 -9.55 12.81
C THR A 172 2.99 -10.91 13.47
N GLY A 173 2.24 -11.82 12.86
CA GLY A 173 2.00 -13.14 13.43
C GLY A 173 0.97 -13.16 14.56
N GLY A 174 0.10 -12.16 14.61
CA GLY A 174 -1.05 -12.11 15.52
C GLY A 174 -1.03 -10.99 16.54
N GLU A 175 -0.07 -10.07 16.48
CA GLU A 175 -0.07 -8.89 17.35
C GLU A 175 -1.31 -8.02 17.10
N THR A 176 -1.85 -7.47 18.17
CA THR A 176 -3.03 -6.60 18.15
C THR A 176 -2.77 -5.39 19.06
N PRO A 177 -3.40 -4.24 18.73
CA PRO A 177 -3.28 -3.08 19.60
C PRO A 177 -3.78 -3.40 21.02
N PRO A 178 -3.18 -2.80 22.06
CA PRO A 178 -3.67 -2.91 23.42
C PRO A 178 -5.13 -2.46 23.56
N SER A 179 -5.84 -3.04 24.54
CA SER A 179 -7.24 -2.63 24.79
C SER A 179 -7.33 -1.14 25.09
N GLY A 180 -8.20 -0.43 24.38
CA GLY A 180 -8.39 1.02 24.53
C GLY A 180 -7.35 1.90 23.84
N ALA A 181 -6.38 1.31 23.13
CA ALA A 181 -5.43 2.07 22.32
C ALA A 181 -6.10 2.67 21.07
N ASP A 182 -5.56 3.79 20.61
CA ASP A 182 -5.87 4.29 19.27
C ASP A 182 -5.23 3.38 18.24
N HIS A 183 -6.07 2.69 17.45
CA HIS A 183 -5.58 1.71 16.48
C HIS A 183 -4.78 2.37 15.35
N TRP A 184 -5.13 3.59 14.94
CA TRP A 184 -4.35 4.29 13.92
C TRP A 184 -2.96 4.68 14.44
N ALA A 185 -2.87 5.20 15.65
CA ALA A 185 -1.58 5.50 16.27
C ALA A 185 -0.71 4.24 16.42
N TRP A 186 -1.32 3.11 16.79
CA TRP A 186 -0.61 1.83 16.86
C TRP A 186 -0.09 1.38 15.47
N ILE A 187 -0.89 1.51 14.39
CA ILE A 187 -0.46 1.18 13.02
C ILE A 187 0.73 2.05 12.61
N LEU A 188 0.69 3.35 12.88
CA LEU A 188 1.80 4.25 12.60
C LEU A 188 3.07 3.83 13.34
N GLU A 189 2.97 3.48 14.63
CA GLU A 189 4.10 2.97 15.41
C GLU A 189 4.69 1.69 14.80
N GLN A 190 3.83 0.73 14.39
CA GLN A 190 4.29 -0.51 13.73
C GLN A 190 5.00 -0.24 12.39
N SER A 191 4.59 0.82 11.67
CA SER A 191 5.22 1.25 10.43
C SER A 191 6.48 2.09 10.62
N GLY A 192 6.85 2.37 11.87
CA GLY A 192 8.04 3.16 12.21
C GLY A 192 7.85 4.68 12.11
N ARG A 193 6.61 5.16 12.30
CA ARG A 193 6.23 6.59 12.34
C ARG A 193 6.01 7.09 13.75
#